data_c98655c58bdf4c2f6fadbf80a96e4e48
#
_entry.id   c98655c58bdf4c2f6fadbf80a96e4e48
#
_cell.length_a   1.000
_cell.length_b   1.000
_cell.length_c   1.000
_cell.angle_alpha   90.00
_cell.angle_beta   90.00
_cell.angle_gamma   90.00
#
_symmetry.space_group_name_H-M   'P 1'
#
loop_
_entity.id
_entity.type
_entity.pdbx_description
1 polymer ?
#
loop_
_entity_poly.entity_id
_entity_poly.type
_entity_poly.pdbx_seq_one_letter_code
_entity_poly.pdbx_strand_id
1 'polypeptide(L)'
;MSEKVEKGRSKAAPFIPADSDAAVFLGNPHIDNLMSVVIALGAEIWADRQRLKVVERLLETEGKATTAMVEAYVPTAAEKEAWETERMAMVERVYSVLSRDTSNARPFGEERQF
;
A
#
# COMPACT_ATOMS: atom_id res chain seq x y z
N MET A 1 -20.95 -14.88 -3.83
CA MET A 1 -20.77 -13.78 -2.89
C MET A 1 -19.35 -13.23 -2.92
N SER A 2 -18.36 -14.09 -2.79
CA SER A 2 -16.97 -13.66 -2.87
C SER A 2 -16.62 -13.00 -4.20
N GLU A 3 -17.29 -13.39 -5.25
CA GLU A 3 -17.05 -12.81 -6.58
C GLU A 3 -17.31 -11.33 -6.64
N LYS A 4 -18.32 -10.84 -5.92
CA LYS A 4 -18.60 -9.42 -5.90
C LYS A 4 -17.47 -8.63 -5.26
N VAL A 5 -16.91 -9.17 -4.20
CA VAL A 5 -15.83 -8.52 -3.48
C VAL A 5 -14.59 -8.46 -4.36
N GLU A 6 -14.29 -9.55 -5.03
CA GLU A 6 -13.10 -9.63 -5.86
C GLU A 6 -13.17 -8.74 -7.10
N LYS A 7 -14.37 -8.55 -7.65
CA LYS A 7 -14.54 -7.67 -8.81
C LYS A 7 -14.14 -6.23 -8.53
N GLY A 8 -14.35 -5.77 -7.32
CA GLY A 8 -14.03 -4.41 -6.95
C GLY A 8 -12.60 -4.21 -6.51
N ARG A 9 -11.82 -5.27 -6.43
CA ARG A 9 -10.46 -5.16 -5.94
C ARG A 9 -9.47 -4.87 -7.04
N SER A 10 -8.55 -3.97 -6.75
CA SER A 10 -7.41 -3.72 -7.60
C SER A 10 -6.36 -4.82 -7.38
N LYS A 11 -5.33 -4.83 -8.22
CA LYS A 11 -4.19 -5.72 -8.02
C LYS A 11 -3.44 -5.44 -6.73
N ALA A 12 -3.69 -4.28 -6.15
CA ALA A 12 -3.06 -3.88 -4.90
C ALA A 12 -3.82 -4.36 -3.66
N ALA A 13 -4.95 -5.05 -3.82
CA ALA A 13 -5.78 -5.49 -2.72
C ALA A 13 -5.03 -6.25 -1.61
N PRO A 14 -4.03 -7.11 -1.94
CA PRO A 14 -3.26 -7.80 -0.89
C PRO A 14 -2.24 -6.94 -0.16
N PHE A 15 -2.21 -5.64 -0.41
CA PHE A 15 -1.22 -4.74 0.18
C PHE A 15 -1.18 -4.85 1.71
N ILE A 16 -2.35 -4.83 2.33
CA ILE A 16 -2.49 -5.05 3.77
C ILE A 16 -3.37 -6.29 3.93
N PRO A 17 -2.89 -7.33 4.60
CA PRO A 17 -3.61 -8.60 4.68
C PRO A 17 -4.78 -8.57 5.67
N ALA A 18 -5.57 -7.51 5.65
CA ALA A 18 -6.78 -7.37 6.43
C ALA A 18 -7.94 -7.16 5.48
N ASP A 19 -9.11 -7.63 5.86
CA ASP A 19 -10.31 -7.42 5.08
C ASP A 19 -10.81 -6.00 5.30
N SER A 20 -10.32 -5.07 4.49
CA SER A 20 -10.67 -3.67 4.64
C SER A 20 -12.12 -3.37 4.24
N ASP A 21 -12.76 -4.27 3.50
CA ASP A 21 -14.16 -4.08 3.10
C ASP A 21 -15.10 -4.19 4.29
N ALA A 22 -14.75 -5.04 5.25
CA ALA A 22 -15.56 -5.27 6.43
C ALA A 22 -14.94 -4.66 7.68
N ALA A 23 -13.79 -4.03 7.57
CA ALA A 23 -13.08 -3.52 8.74
C ALA A 23 -13.80 -2.33 9.36
N VAL A 24 -13.89 -2.35 10.68
CA VAL A 24 -14.40 -1.24 11.48
C VAL A 24 -13.28 -0.82 12.40
N PHE A 25 -12.70 0.35 12.17
CA PHE A 25 -11.51 0.79 12.90
C PHE A 25 -11.85 1.56 14.17
N LEU A 26 -12.82 2.46 14.08
CA LEU A 26 -13.10 3.39 15.17
C LEU A 26 -14.59 3.47 15.51
N GLY A 27 -15.43 2.71 14.84
CA GLY A 27 -16.86 2.71 15.08
C GLY A 27 -17.60 3.90 14.53
N ASN A 28 -16.92 4.79 13.80
CA ASN A 28 -17.53 5.92 13.13
C ASN A 28 -17.49 5.69 11.63
N PRO A 29 -18.66 5.57 10.97
CA PRO A 29 -18.68 5.21 9.55
C PRO A 29 -17.87 6.14 8.65
N HIS A 30 -17.89 7.43 8.93
CA HIS A 30 -17.15 8.41 8.11
C HIS A 30 -15.63 8.25 8.28
N ILE A 31 -15.20 8.08 9.50
CA ILE A 31 -13.78 7.89 9.80
C ILE A 31 -13.31 6.54 9.26
N ASP A 32 -14.12 5.51 9.42
CA ASP A 32 -13.79 4.18 8.92
C ASP A 32 -13.69 4.18 7.39
N ASN A 33 -14.57 4.92 6.72
CA ASN A 33 -14.50 5.07 5.27
C ASN A 33 -13.24 5.81 4.84
N LEU A 34 -12.85 6.86 5.56
CA LEU A 34 -11.62 7.58 5.29
C LEU A 34 -10.41 6.68 5.48
N MET A 35 -10.42 5.85 6.52
CA MET A 35 -9.34 4.89 6.74
C MET A 35 -9.23 3.91 5.59
N SER A 36 -10.35 3.42 5.10
CA SER A 36 -10.36 2.51 3.96
C SER A 36 -9.78 3.18 2.71
N VAL A 37 -10.10 4.44 2.47
CA VAL A 37 -9.54 5.19 1.36
C VAL A 37 -8.03 5.35 1.50
N VAL A 38 -7.57 5.70 2.69
CA VAL A 38 -6.13 5.88 2.94
C VAL A 38 -5.37 4.57 2.70
N ILE A 39 -5.91 3.45 3.16
CA ILE A 39 -5.30 2.15 2.94
C ILE A 39 -5.29 1.81 1.45
N ALA A 40 -6.40 2.06 0.77
CA ALA A 40 -6.50 1.81 -0.66
C ALA A 40 -5.51 2.66 -1.47
N LEU A 41 -5.35 3.93 -1.10
CA LEU A 41 -4.37 4.80 -1.75
C LEU A 41 -2.95 4.29 -1.57
N GLY A 42 -2.62 3.81 -0.38
CA GLY A 42 -1.32 3.21 -0.14
C GLY A 42 -1.09 1.99 -1.00
N ALA A 43 -2.11 1.17 -1.17
CA ALA A 43 -2.03 -0.01 -2.02
C ALA A 43 -1.81 0.35 -3.49
N GLU A 44 -2.50 1.39 -3.97
CA GLU A 44 -2.32 1.86 -5.34
C GLU A 44 -0.91 2.42 -5.56
N ILE A 45 -0.41 3.19 -4.60
CA ILE A 45 0.95 3.73 -4.68
C ILE A 45 1.96 2.59 -4.71
N TRP A 46 1.76 1.57 -3.90
CA TRP A 46 2.67 0.43 -3.88
C TRP A 46 2.65 -0.32 -5.22
N ALA A 47 1.47 -0.51 -5.80
CA ALA A 47 1.34 -1.16 -7.10
C ALA A 47 2.11 -0.39 -8.18
N ASP A 48 2.00 0.93 -8.18
CA ASP A 48 2.72 1.77 -9.13
C ASP A 48 4.23 1.70 -8.90
N ARG A 49 4.65 1.70 -7.66
CA ARG A 49 6.07 1.58 -7.31
C ARG A 49 6.65 0.25 -7.75
N GLN A 50 5.89 -0.81 -7.57
CA GLN A 50 6.29 -2.14 -8.00
C GLN A 50 6.41 -2.21 -9.52
N ARG A 51 5.46 -1.62 -10.22
CA ARG A 51 5.49 -1.55 -11.68
C ARG A 51 6.71 -0.76 -12.16
N LEU A 52 7.05 0.31 -11.46
CA LEU A 52 8.24 1.08 -11.79
C LEU A 52 9.52 0.26 -11.61
N LYS A 53 9.59 -0.55 -10.58
CA LYS A 53 10.74 -1.45 -10.37
C LYS A 53 10.91 -2.42 -11.52
N VAL A 54 9.81 -2.94 -12.04
CA VAL A 54 9.83 -3.83 -13.20
C VAL A 54 10.37 -3.08 -14.41
N VAL A 55 9.89 -1.86 -14.65
CA VAL A 55 10.37 -1.03 -15.75
C VAL A 55 11.87 -0.78 -15.63
N GLU A 56 12.33 -0.40 -14.44
CA GLU A 56 13.75 -0.15 -14.20
C GLU A 56 14.59 -1.39 -14.45
N ARG A 57 14.12 -2.53 -13.98
CA ARG A 57 14.84 -3.78 -14.17
C ARG A 57 14.93 -4.16 -15.64
N LEU A 58 13.85 -3.98 -16.38
CA LEU A 58 13.85 -4.26 -17.82
C LEU A 58 14.80 -3.34 -18.57
N LEU A 59 14.85 -2.06 -18.18
CA LEU A 59 15.78 -1.12 -18.79
C LEU A 59 17.22 -1.52 -18.53
N GLU A 60 17.52 -2.02 -17.34
CA GLU A 60 18.88 -2.47 -17.01
C GLU A 60 19.26 -3.74 -17.78
N THR A 61 18.34 -4.69 -17.92
CA THR A 61 18.65 -6.00 -18.47
C THR A 61 18.42 -6.09 -19.98
N GLU A 62 17.39 -5.41 -20.48
CA GLU A 62 16.96 -5.51 -21.88
C GLU A 62 17.17 -4.23 -22.67
N GLY A 63 17.45 -3.13 -21.98
CA GLY A 63 17.63 -1.83 -22.61
C GLY A 63 16.32 -1.18 -23.07
N LYS A 64 15.18 -1.80 -22.79
CA LYS A 64 13.86 -1.27 -23.11
C LYS A 64 12.81 -1.88 -22.20
N ALA A 65 11.67 -1.21 -22.09
CA ALA A 65 10.56 -1.68 -21.29
C ALA A 65 9.26 -1.32 -21.99
N THR A 66 8.70 -2.25 -22.73
CA THR A 66 7.40 -2.06 -23.36
C THR A 66 6.29 -2.49 -22.39
N THR A 67 5.08 -2.05 -22.65
CA THR A 67 3.94 -2.46 -21.85
C THR A 67 3.81 -3.98 -21.79
N ALA A 68 3.98 -4.64 -22.94
CA ALA A 68 3.89 -6.10 -23.00
C ALA A 68 4.97 -6.76 -22.13
N MET A 69 6.18 -6.23 -22.14
CA MET A 69 7.28 -6.76 -21.32
C MET A 69 6.98 -6.60 -19.84
N VAL A 70 6.46 -5.45 -19.45
CA VAL A 70 6.10 -5.19 -18.07
C VAL A 70 4.99 -6.13 -17.60
N GLU A 71 3.97 -6.32 -18.43
CA GLU A 71 2.86 -7.20 -18.08
C GLU A 71 3.29 -8.67 -17.97
N ALA A 72 4.28 -9.08 -18.75
CA ALA A 72 4.76 -10.45 -18.76
C ALA A 72 5.88 -10.73 -17.75
N TYR A 73 6.38 -9.71 -17.07
CA TYR A 73 7.51 -9.85 -16.18
C TYR A 73 7.20 -10.78 -15.02
N VAL A 74 8.07 -11.74 -14.77
CA VAL A 74 7.96 -12.64 -13.63
C VAL A 74 9.13 -12.34 -12.69
N PRO A 75 8.86 -11.78 -11.51
CA PRO A 75 9.93 -11.49 -10.54
C PRO A 75 10.65 -12.74 -10.09
N THR A 76 11.96 -12.60 -9.86
CA THR A 76 12.73 -13.67 -9.26
C THR A 76 12.38 -13.81 -7.79
N ALA A 77 12.77 -14.93 -7.18
CA ALA A 77 12.56 -15.14 -5.76
C ALA A 77 13.25 -14.05 -4.93
N ALA A 78 14.46 -13.65 -5.33
CA ALA A 78 15.20 -12.59 -4.64
C ALA A 78 14.49 -11.25 -4.76
N GLU A 79 13.94 -10.95 -5.92
CA GLU A 79 13.18 -9.71 -6.12
C GLU A 79 11.93 -9.69 -5.26
N LYS A 80 11.20 -10.80 -5.22
CA LYS A 80 9.99 -10.90 -4.40
C LYS A 80 10.29 -10.63 -2.93
N GLU A 81 11.38 -11.20 -2.43
CA GLU A 81 11.78 -11.01 -1.05
C GLU A 81 12.18 -9.56 -0.77
N ALA A 82 12.98 -8.98 -1.66
CA ALA A 82 13.40 -7.59 -1.51
C ALA A 82 12.21 -6.64 -1.57
N TRP A 83 11.29 -6.88 -2.48
CA TRP A 83 10.10 -6.04 -2.64
C TRP A 83 9.15 -6.17 -1.45
N GLU A 84 9.05 -7.36 -0.86
CA GLU A 84 8.25 -7.55 0.34
C GLU A 84 8.84 -6.76 1.51
N THR A 85 10.15 -6.78 1.66
CA THR A 85 10.83 -5.98 2.69
C THR A 85 10.55 -4.49 2.49
N GLU A 86 10.63 -4.02 1.25
CA GLU A 86 10.33 -2.62 0.95
C GLU A 86 8.87 -2.26 1.21
N ARG A 87 7.96 -3.18 0.89
CA ARG A 87 6.54 -2.97 1.16
C ARG A 87 6.30 -2.78 2.65
N MET A 88 6.87 -3.66 3.46
CA MET A 88 6.73 -3.56 4.91
C MET A 88 7.33 -2.27 5.45
N ALA A 89 8.47 -1.85 4.90
CA ALA A 89 9.09 -0.59 5.30
C ALA A 89 8.20 0.61 4.92
N MET A 90 7.56 0.55 3.77
CA MET A 90 6.62 1.60 3.35
C MET A 90 5.40 1.64 4.26
N VAL A 91 4.83 0.48 4.57
CA VAL A 91 3.67 0.39 5.47
C VAL A 91 4.03 1.01 6.82
N GLU A 92 5.20 0.69 7.34
CA GLU A 92 5.66 1.25 8.62
C GLU A 92 5.80 2.76 8.54
N ARG A 93 6.43 3.28 7.50
CA ARG A 93 6.62 4.72 7.37
C ARG A 93 5.30 5.48 7.25
N VAL A 94 4.36 4.92 6.48
CA VAL A 94 3.10 5.63 6.17
C VAL A 94 2.08 5.48 7.28
N TYR A 95 1.96 4.28 7.84
CA TYR A 95 0.85 3.95 8.72
C TYR A 95 1.21 3.84 10.20
N SER A 96 2.48 3.94 10.57
CA SER A 96 2.88 3.83 11.98
C SER A 96 2.20 4.86 12.86
N VAL A 97 1.84 6.00 12.30
CA VAL A 97 1.15 7.06 13.04
C VAL A 97 -0.21 6.60 13.59
N LEU A 98 -0.81 5.59 12.96
CA LEU A 98 -2.11 5.06 13.40
C LEU A 98 -2.04 4.37 14.75
N SER A 99 -0.86 3.93 15.16
CA SER A 99 -0.66 3.32 16.47
C SER A 99 -0.17 4.30 17.52
N ARG A 100 -0.05 5.60 17.13
CA ARG A 100 0.41 6.63 18.05
C ARG A 100 -0.63 6.87 19.15
N ASP A 101 -0.16 6.95 20.37
CA ASP A 101 -1.02 7.29 21.49
C ASP A 101 -1.43 8.77 21.40
N THR A 102 -2.73 9.01 21.28
CA THR A 102 -3.28 10.36 21.19
C THR A 102 -3.95 10.81 22.46
N SER A 103 -3.83 10.05 23.54
CA SER A 103 -4.47 10.42 24.82
C SER A 103 -4.00 11.76 25.36
N ASN A 104 -2.77 12.16 25.01
CA ASN A 104 -2.19 13.44 25.41
C ASN A 104 -2.05 14.40 24.23
N ALA A 105 -2.84 14.19 23.18
CA ALA A 105 -2.78 15.03 22.00
C ALA A 105 -3.13 16.48 22.34
N ARG A 106 -2.45 17.40 21.68
CA ARG A 106 -2.68 18.83 21.86
C ARG A 106 -3.31 19.41 20.60
N PRO A 107 -4.09 20.48 20.75
CA PRO A 107 -4.62 21.16 19.59
C PRO A 107 -3.52 21.61 18.65
N PHE A 108 -3.84 21.66 17.38
CA PHE A 108 -2.91 22.16 16.38
C PHE A 108 -2.57 23.62 16.68
N GLY A 109 -1.31 23.96 16.65
CA GLY A 109 -0.85 25.30 16.91
C GLY A 109 -0.27 25.49 18.31
N GLU A 110 -0.48 24.55 19.22
CA GLU A 110 0.19 24.59 20.51
C GLU A 110 1.63 24.14 20.36
N GLU A 111 2.48 24.65 21.22
CA GLU A 111 3.88 24.30 21.20
C GLU A 111 4.08 22.81 21.38
N ARG A 112 4.95 22.24 20.57
CA ARG A 112 5.30 20.84 20.65
C ARG A 112 6.80 20.67 20.75
N GLN A 113 7.17 19.65 21.47
CA GLN A 113 8.57 19.25 21.58
C GLN A 113 8.80 18.17 20.53
N PHE A 114 9.57 18.51 19.53
CA PHE A 114 9.95 17.56 18.47
C PHE A 114 11.40 17.17 18.58
#